data_be098602175591d7f841ca0290857be5
#
_entry.id   be098602175591d7f841ca0290857be5
#
_cell.length_a   1.000
_cell.length_b   1.000
_cell.length_c   1.000
_cell.angle_alpha   90.00
_cell.angle_beta   90.00
_cell.angle_gamma   90.00
#
_symmetry.space_group_name_H-M   'P 1'
#
loop_
_entity.id
_entity.type
_entity.pdbx_description
1 polymer ?
#
loop_
_entity_poly.entity_id
_entity_poly.type
_entity_poly.pdbx_seq_one_letter_code
_entity_poly.pdbx_strand_id
1 'polypeptide(L)'
;MSQVKAPRFPILSPEEMSPRQKEVAAAIAGGPRGGIRGPFLALIHNPELADCVQQLGEHLRYGNTLSPAQVELVVLTVARHWSCQYEWFAHERIARTTTDLADGIIQALALGKTPANMTPEETTLHLLAKESLANGEPSDAVYERAAQFFGRAGVLDALALTGYYSMIAMILNSSKIALPEGTPIPLQPLSS
;
A
#
# COMPACT_ATOMS: atom_id res chain seq x y z
N MET A 1 17.62 23.95 3.69
CA MET A 1 17.04 23.33 2.48
C MET A 1 17.58 21.91 2.38
N SER A 2 16.77 20.88 2.70
CA SER A 2 17.19 19.48 2.56
C SER A 2 17.28 19.17 1.08
N GLN A 3 18.48 18.80 0.60
CA GLN A 3 18.64 18.34 -0.78
C GLN A 3 17.76 17.12 -0.98
N VAL A 4 16.80 17.18 -1.90
CA VAL A 4 16.06 16.01 -2.36
C VAL A 4 17.10 15.07 -2.97
N LYS A 5 17.38 13.96 -2.28
CA LYS A 5 18.31 12.95 -2.80
C LYS A 5 17.71 12.34 -4.07
N ALA A 6 18.50 12.26 -5.12
CA ALA A 6 18.11 11.58 -6.35
C ALA A 6 17.64 10.14 -6.05
N PRO A 7 16.64 9.64 -6.80
CA PRO A 7 16.19 8.26 -6.63
C PRO A 7 17.34 7.29 -6.88
N ARG A 8 17.38 6.18 -6.11
CA ARG A 8 18.44 5.15 -6.27
C ARG A 8 18.29 4.34 -7.56
N PHE A 9 17.07 4.30 -8.08
CA PHE A 9 16.76 3.71 -9.38
C PHE A 9 16.44 4.87 -10.33
N PRO A 10 17.23 5.10 -11.40
CA PRO A 10 16.94 6.14 -12.38
C PRO A 10 15.55 5.97 -12.98
N ILE A 11 14.83 7.07 -13.19
CA ILE A 11 13.56 7.02 -13.90
C ILE A 11 13.88 6.88 -15.37
N LEU A 12 13.52 5.72 -15.96
CA LEU A 12 13.78 5.43 -17.35
C LEU A 12 12.78 6.15 -18.26
N SER A 13 13.29 6.84 -19.28
CA SER A 13 12.44 7.28 -20.39
C SER A 13 12.06 6.08 -21.28
N PRO A 14 11.01 6.19 -22.11
CA PRO A 14 10.64 5.11 -23.02
C PRO A 14 11.79 4.67 -23.96
N GLU A 15 12.68 5.59 -24.32
CA GLU A 15 13.83 5.32 -25.20
C GLU A 15 14.90 4.46 -24.51
N GLU A 16 15.06 4.65 -23.21
CA GLU A 16 16.03 3.92 -22.38
C GLU A 16 15.56 2.52 -21.99
N MET A 17 14.27 2.23 -22.14
CA MET A 17 13.70 0.94 -21.80
C MET A 17 14.04 -0.14 -22.82
N SER A 18 14.42 -1.33 -22.34
CA SER A 18 14.52 -2.54 -23.16
C SER A 18 13.16 -2.95 -23.74
N PRO A 19 13.11 -3.83 -24.76
CA PRO A 19 11.83 -4.32 -25.30
C PRO A 19 10.92 -4.93 -24.24
N ARG A 20 11.46 -5.74 -23.32
CA ARG A 20 10.66 -6.35 -22.25
C ARG A 20 10.16 -5.33 -21.23
N GLN A 21 10.95 -4.33 -20.88
CA GLN A 21 10.49 -3.23 -20.02
C GLN A 21 9.36 -2.44 -20.67
N LYS A 22 9.41 -2.17 -21.96
CA LYS A 22 8.34 -1.51 -22.72
C LYS A 22 7.07 -2.33 -22.74
N GLU A 23 7.16 -3.63 -22.95
CA GLU A 23 6.03 -4.56 -22.92
C GLU A 23 5.32 -4.53 -21.53
N VAL A 24 6.08 -4.71 -20.45
CA VAL A 24 5.55 -4.67 -19.09
C VAL A 24 4.98 -3.29 -18.75
N ALA A 25 5.67 -2.22 -19.16
CA ALA A 25 5.21 -0.85 -18.99
C ALA A 25 3.84 -0.62 -19.67
N ALA A 26 3.68 -1.13 -20.89
CA ALA A 26 2.43 -1.03 -21.63
C ALA A 26 1.32 -1.85 -20.95
N ALA A 27 1.61 -3.06 -20.45
CA ALA A 27 0.65 -3.87 -19.70
C ALA A 27 0.16 -3.15 -18.43
N ILE A 28 1.06 -2.55 -17.64
CA ILE A 28 0.72 -1.77 -16.45
C ILE A 28 -0.14 -0.54 -16.82
N ALA A 29 0.22 0.15 -17.92
CA ALA A 29 -0.50 1.34 -18.36
C ALA A 29 -1.89 1.03 -18.91
N GLY A 30 -2.07 -0.11 -19.57
CA GLY A 30 -3.35 -0.58 -20.10
C GLY A 30 -4.31 -1.12 -19.04
N GLY A 31 -3.82 -1.42 -17.83
CA GLY A 31 -4.62 -1.86 -16.69
C GLY A 31 -5.22 -0.71 -15.88
N PRO A 32 -5.91 -1.02 -14.76
CA PRO A 32 -6.59 -0.02 -13.93
C PRO A 32 -5.65 1.03 -13.29
N ARG A 33 -4.33 0.82 -13.33
CA ARG A 33 -3.33 1.76 -12.81
C ARG A 33 -3.11 2.97 -13.72
N GLY A 34 -3.35 2.83 -15.03
CA GLY A 34 -3.27 3.92 -16.01
C GLY A 34 -1.87 4.49 -16.26
N GLY A 35 -0.81 3.78 -15.87
CA GLY A 35 0.58 4.19 -16.12
C GLY A 35 1.58 3.71 -15.06
N ILE A 36 2.87 3.85 -15.39
CA ILE A 36 3.97 3.54 -14.48
C ILE A 36 4.14 4.71 -13.49
N ARG A 37 3.90 4.44 -12.21
CA ARG A 37 4.02 5.42 -11.13
C ARG A 37 4.48 4.74 -9.84
N GLY A 38 4.99 5.54 -8.91
CA GLY A 38 5.37 5.06 -7.58
C GLY A 38 6.35 3.89 -7.62
N PRO A 39 6.03 2.74 -7.03
CA PRO A 39 6.95 1.62 -6.92
C PRO A 39 7.37 1.05 -8.28
N PHE A 40 6.52 1.20 -9.31
CA PHE A 40 6.81 0.69 -10.65
C PHE A 40 7.91 1.46 -11.37
N LEU A 41 8.23 2.70 -10.94
CA LEU A 41 9.41 3.42 -11.43
C LEU A 41 10.71 2.71 -11.03
N ALA A 42 10.72 2.02 -9.90
CA ALA A 42 11.85 1.19 -9.48
C ALA A 42 11.73 -0.25 -9.99
N LEU A 43 10.55 -0.85 -9.87
CA LEU A 43 10.30 -2.24 -10.25
C LEU A 43 10.60 -2.52 -11.73
N ILE A 44 10.40 -1.54 -12.62
CA ILE A 44 10.64 -1.72 -14.06
C ILE A 44 12.10 -2.06 -14.39
N HIS A 45 13.05 -1.80 -13.49
CA HIS A 45 14.43 -2.26 -13.64
C HIS A 45 14.58 -3.80 -13.57
N ASN A 46 13.57 -4.49 -13.04
CA ASN A 46 13.41 -5.93 -13.13
C ASN A 46 12.02 -6.23 -13.70
N PRO A 47 11.86 -6.26 -15.03
CA PRO A 47 10.54 -6.33 -15.66
C PRO A 47 9.78 -7.62 -15.34
N GLU A 48 10.45 -8.75 -15.12
CA GLU A 48 9.80 -10.00 -14.73
C GLU A 48 9.17 -9.88 -13.34
N LEU A 49 9.89 -9.29 -12.39
CA LEU A 49 9.35 -9.00 -11.07
C LEU A 49 8.22 -7.97 -11.14
N ALA A 50 8.39 -6.91 -11.93
CA ALA A 50 7.36 -5.88 -12.11
C ALA A 50 6.05 -6.48 -12.64
N ASP A 51 6.13 -7.42 -13.58
CA ASP A 51 4.97 -8.11 -14.15
C ASP A 51 4.23 -8.96 -13.11
N CYS A 52 4.95 -9.78 -12.34
CA CYS A 52 4.35 -10.56 -11.25
C CYS A 52 3.71 -9.67 -10.19
N VAL A 53 4.40 -8.60 -9.79
CA VAL A 53 3.96 -7.67 -8.74
C VAL A 53 2.72 -6.89 -9.19
N GLN A 54 2.66 -6.47 -10.47
CA GLN A 54 1.48 -5.74 -10.96
C GLN A 54 0.24 -6.63 -11.01
N GLN A 55 0.36 -7.89 -11.43
CA GLN A 55 -0.76 -8.84 -11.50
C GLN A 55 -1.28 -9.18 -10.11
N LEU A 56 -0.40 -9.49 -9.16
CA LEU A 56 -0.79 -9.72 -7.76
C LEU A 56 -1.47 -8.49 -7.16
N GLY A 57 -0.89 -7.32 -7.38
CA GLY A 57 -1.44 -6.07 -6.86
C GLY A 57 -2.78 -5.67 -7.49
N GLU A 58 -3.05 -6.07 -8.74
CA GLU A 58 -4.35 -5.89 -9.37
C GLU A 58 -5.41 -6.76 -8.72
N HIS A 59 -5.10 -8.05 -8.50
CA HIS A 59 -5.98 -8.96 -7.77
C HIS A 59 -6.27 -8.44 -6.36
N LEU A 60 -5.25 -8.09 -5.59
CA LEU A 60 -5.39 -7.65 -4.20
C LEU A 60 -6.12 -6.31 -4.04
N ARG A 61 -6.22 -5.49 -5.07
CA ARG A 61 -6.95 -4.22 -5.02
C ARG A 61 -8.36 -4.29 -5.57
N TYR A 62 -8.59 -5.14 -6.56
CA TYR A 62 -9.82 -5.11 -7.35
C TYR A 62 -10.53 -6.46 -7.47
N GLY A 63 -9.84 -7.56 -7.20
CA GLY A 63 -10.34 -8.93 -7.34
C GLY A 63 -10.47 -9.71 -6.04
N ASN A 64 -10.21 -9.06 -4.89
CA ASN A 64 -10.30 -9.70 -3.57
C ASN A 64 -11.73 -9.64 -2.99
N THR A 65 -11.92 -10.21 -1.82
CA THR A 65 -13.22 -10.31 -1.13
C THR A 65 -13.53 -9.12 -0.22
N LEU A 66 -12.57 -8.22 0.01
CA LEU A 66 -12.71 -7.06 0.88
C LEU A 66 -13.37 -5.89 0.14
N SER A 67 -14.10 -5.04 0.85
CA SER A 67 -14.61 -3.79 0.28
C SER A 67 -13.47 -2.81 -0.03
N PRO A 68 -13.65 -1.85 -0.94
CA PRO A 68 -12.64 -0.81 -1.22
C PRO A 68 -12.18 -0.06 0.04
N ALA A 69 -13.08 0.26 0.97
CA ALA A 69 -12.73 0.90 2.23
C ALA A 69 -11.86 0.00 3.13
N GLN A 70 -12.18 -1.29 3.18
CA GLN A 70 -11.40 -2.28 3.92
C GLN A 70 -9.99 -2.47 3.34
N VAL A 71 -9.87 -2.48 2.01
CA VAL A 71 -8.56 -2.50 1.33
C VAL A 71 -7.74 -1.28 1.73
N GLU A 72 -8.30 -0.07 1.63
CA GLU A 72 -7.56 1.14 1.97
C GLU A 72 -7.23 1.24 3.47
N LEU A 73 -8.08 0.72 4.37
CA LEU A 73 -7.78 0.62 5.81
C LEU A 73 -6.52 -0.23 6.08
N VAL A 74 -6.42 -1.40 5.43
CA VAL A 74 -5.22 -2.25 5.55
C VAL A 74 -4.00 -1.56 4.96
N VAL A 75 -4.12 -0.99 3.76
CA VAL A 75 -3.00 -0.31 3.09
C VAL A 75 -2.48 0.87 3.91
N LEU A 76 -3.36 1.71 4.45
CA LEU A 76 -2.97 2.84 5.29
C LEU A 76 -2.34 2.39 6.62
N THR A 77 -2.81 1.29 7.20
CA THR A 77 -2.19 0.68 8.38
C THR A 77 -0.74 0.26 8.08
N VAL A 78 -0.51 -0.40 6.94
CA VAL A 78 0.83 -0.80 6.49
C VAL A 78 1.70 0.40 6.17
N ALA A 79 1.18 1.36 5.40
CA ALA A 79 1.92 2.58 5.02
C ALA A 79 2.39 3.37 6.25
N ARG A 80 1.54 3.45 7.29
CA ARG A 80 1.91 4.08 8.56
C ARG A 80 2.97 3.28 9.31
N HIS A 81 2.83 1.96 9.39
CA HIS A 81 3.82 1.09 10.03
C HIS A 81 5.23 1.31 9.47
N TRP A 82 5.37 1.31 8.15
CA TRP A 82 6.64 1.55 7.45
C TRP A 82 6.99 3.02 7.29
N SER A 83 6.14 3.94 7.75
CA SER A 83 6.26 5.39 7.53
C SER A 83 6.54 5.74 6.06
N CYS A 84 5.87 5.02 5.15
CA CYS A 84 6.06 5.15 3.71
C CYS A 84 5.27 6.36 3.18
N GLN A 85 5.96 7.47 2.95
CA GLN A 85 5.36 8.74 2.55
C GLN A 85 4.61 8.66 1.22
N TYR A 86 5.20 8.00 0.23
CA TYR A 86 4.60 7.89 -1.10
C TYR A 86 3.35 6.99 -1.10
N GLU A 87 3.42 5.85 -0.41
CA GLU A 87 2.29 4.92 -0.29
C GLU A 87 1.13 5.57 0.45
N TRP A 88 1.44 6.24 1.57
CA TRP A 88 0.44 7.02 2.30
C TRP A 88 -0.22 8.08 1.42
N PHE A 89 0.57 8.93 0.76
CA PHE A 89 0.06 9.98 -0.12
C PHE A 89 -0.90 9.45 -1.19
N ALA A 90 -0.54 8.35 -1.84
CA ALA A 90 -1.35 7.76 -2.90
C ALA A 90 -2.67 7.18 -2.35
N HIS A 91 -2.59 6.42 -1.26
CA HIS A 91 -3.71 5.67 -0.71
C HIS A 91 -4.62 6.52 0.18
N GLU A 92 -4.11 7.51 0.90
CA GLU A 92 -4.96 8.50 1.59
C GLU A 92 -5.88 9.22 0.60
N ARG A 93 -5.35 9.63 -0.55
CA ARG A 93 -6.16 10.26 -1.60
C ARG A 93 -7.26 9.30 -2.11
N ILE A 94 -6.92 8.04 -2.39
CA ILE A 94 -7.89 7.03 -2.85
C ILE A 94 -8.95 6.82 -1.77
N ALA A 95 -8.54 6.59 -0.53
CA ALA A 95 -9.46 6.40 0.59
C ALA A 95 -10.49 7.53 0.70
N ARG A 96 -10.03 8.79 0.61
CA ARG A 96 -10.89 9.98 0.74
C ARG A 96 -11.79 10.25 -0.46
N THR A 97 -11.40 9.81 -1.67
CA THR A 97 -12.13 10.21 -2.89
C THR A 97 -12.96 9.09 -3.50
N THR A 98 -12.67 7.83 -3.18
CA THR A 98 -13.31 6.67 -3.83
C THR A 98 -13.87 5.65 -2.87
N THR A 99 -13.76 5.88 -1.56
CA THR A 99 -14.33 4.99 -0.53
C THR A 99 -15.12 5.78 0.51
N ASP A 100 -15.83 5.06 1.36
CA ASP A 100 -16.57 5.59 2.52
C ASP A 100 -15.79 5.46 3.83
N LEU A 101 -14.48 5.17 3.79
CA LEU A 101 -13.63 5.11 4.97
C LEU A 101 -13.62 6.46 5.69
N ALA A 102 -14.04 6.48 6.95
CA ALA A 102 -14.24 7.71 7.70
C ALA A 102 -12.95 8.50 7.88
N ASP A 103 -13.00 9.81 7.67
CA ASP A 103 -11.86 10.74 7.82
C ASP A 103 -11.19 10.63 9.19
N GLY A 104 -11.96 10.42 10.26
CA GLY A 104 -11.42 10.24 11.61
C GLY A 104 -10.53 9.00 11.75
N ILE A 105 -10.82 7.94 11.00
CA ILE A 105 -9.98 6.74 10.95
C ILE A 105 -8.65 7.08 10.26
N ILE A 106 -8.70 7.71 9.08
CA ILE A 106 -7.50 8.11 8.32
C ILE A 106 -6.60 9.03 9.15
N GLN A 107 -7.18 10.03 9.82
CA GLN A 107 -6.43 10.97 10.68
C GLN A 107 -5.77 10.26 11.87
N ALA A 108 -6.48 9.35 12.54
CA ALA A 108 -5.91 8.61 13.66
C ALA A 108 -4.76 7.71 13.23
N LEU A 109 -4.90 7.00 12.09
CA LEU A 109 -3.83 6.21 11.50
C LEU A 109 -2.61 7.07 11.16
N ALA A 110 -2.79 8.24 10.54
CA ALA A 110 -1.69 9.18 10.24
C ALA A 110 -0.87 9.55 11.47
N LEU A 111 -1.53 9.67 12.63
CA LEU A 111 -0.90 9.96 13.92
C LEU A 111 -0.32 8.72 14.61
N GLY A 112 -0.42 7.53 14.01
CA GLY A 112 -0.02 6.26 14.63
C GLY A 112 -0.90 5.82 15.80
N LYS A 113 -2.11 6.38 15.90
CA LYS A 113 -3.08 6.05 16.94
C LYS A 113 -4.06 4.99 16.45
N THR A 114 -4.59 4.19 17.36
CA THR A 114 -5.71 3.31 17.07
C THR A 114 -6.98 4.18 16.91
N PRO A 115 -7.68 4.10 15.77
CA PRO A 115 -8.91 4.86 15.57
C PRO A 115 -10.01 4.44 16.56
N ALA A 116 -10.78 5.42 17.06
CA ALA A 116 -11.81 5.17 18.10
C ALA A 116 -13.17 4.71 17.52
N ASN A 117 -13.49 5.11 16.30
CA ASN A 117 -14.84 4.97 15.72
C ASN A 117 -14.88 3.96 14.57
N MET A 118 -14.08 2.90 14.65
CA MET A 118 -14.13 1.79 13.71
C MET A 118 -15.30 0.86 14.03
N THR A 119 -15.94 0.30 13.01
CA THR A 119 -16.86 -0.82 13.16
C THR A 119 -16.13 -2.05 13.74
N PRO A 120 -16.84 -3.08 14.22
CA PRO A 120 -16.21 -4.32 14.67
C PRO A 120 -15.36 -4.99 13.57
N GLU A 121 -15.82 -4.95 12.31
CA GLU A 121 -15.11 -5.48 11.13
C GLU A 121 -13.83 -4.69 10.85
N GLU A 122 -13.91 -3.36 10.81
CA GLU A 122 -12.75 -2.47 10.61
C GLU A 122 -11.73 -2.63 11.73
N THR A 123 -12.19 -2.70 12.98
CA THR A 123 -11.32 -2.94 14.15
C THR A 123 -10.57 -4.26 14.00
N THR A 124 -11.29 -5.32 13.62
CA THR A 124 -10.70 -6.65 13.46
C THR A 124 -9.66 -6.66 12.33
N LEU A 125 -9.98 -6.03 11.20
CA LEU A 125 -9.11 -5.97 10.05
C LEU A 125 -7.84 -5.14 10.32
N HIS A 126 -8.01 -3.99 11.01
CA HIS A 126 -6.87 -3.18 11.46
C HIS A 126 -5.96 -3.96 12.42
N LEU A 127 -6.53 -4.68 13.40
CA LEU A 127 -5.76 -5.50 14.34
C LEU A 127 -5.06 -6.66 13.63
N LEU A 128 -5.73 -7.33 12.70
CA LEU A 128 -5.13 -8.41 11.90
C LEU A 128 -3.86 -7.91 11.19
N ALA A 129 -3.94 -6.78 10.49
CA ALA A 129 -2.79 -6.19 9.81
C ALA A 129 -1.71 -5.74 10.82
N LYS A 130 -2.11 -5.02 11.87
CA LYS A 130 -1.19 -4.47 12.87
C LYS A 130 -0.41 -5.54 13.63
N GLU A 131 -1.08 -6.59 14.10
CA GLU A 131 -0.43 -7.68 14.83
C GLU A 131 0.46 -8.51 13.89
N SER A 132 0.02 -8.79 12.67
CA SER A 132 0.84 -9.47 11.67
C SER A 132 2.12 -8.70 11.34
N LEU A 133 2.05 -7.37 11.25
CA LEU A 133 3.23 -6.52 11.03
C LEU A 133 4.18 -6.51 12.22
N ALA A 134 3.66 -6.58 13.43
CA ALA A 134 4.45 -6.50 14.65
C ALA A 134 5.08 -7.84 15.05
N ASN A 135 4.35 -8.94 14.88
CA ASN A 135 4.68 -10.25 15.45
C ASN A 135 4.93 -11.32 14.38
N GLY A 136 4.60 -11.05 13.09
CA GLY A 136 4.63 -12.04 12.02
C GLY A 136 3.32 -12.82 11.89
N GLU A 137 2.45 -12.77 12.89
CA GLU A 137 1.13 -13.41 12.90
C GLU A 137 0.14 -12.61 13.77
N PRO A 138 -1.17 -12.70 13.52
CA PRO A 138 -2.18 -12.18 14.44
C PRO A 138 -2.33 -13.13 15.65
N SER A 139 -2.84 -12.62 16.77
CA SER A 139 -3.28 -13.46 17.88
C SER A 139 -4.47 -14.36 17.47
N ASP A 140 -4.62 -15.52 18.12
CA ASP A 140 -5.73 -16.45 17.86
C ASP A 140 -7.09 -15.75 17.95
N ALA A 141 -7.28 -14.89 18.94
CA ALA A 141 -8.53 -14.15 19.14
C ALA A 141 -8.84 -13.20 17.97
N VAL A 142 -7.83 -12.53 17.40
CA VAL A 142 -7.99 -11.66 16.22
C VAL A 142 -8.22 -12.51 14.96
N TYR A 143 -7.49 -13.61 14.80
CA TYR A 143 -7.68 -14.53 13.68
C TYR A 143 -9.10 -15.13 13.67
N GLU A 144 -9.57 -15.65 14.80
CA GLU A 144 -10.90 -16.25 14.90
C GLU A 144 -12.01 -15.24 14.58
N ARG A 145 -11.89 -14.02 15.10
CA ARG A 145 -12.85 -12.94 14.81
C ARG A 145 -12.79 -12.55 13.32
N ALA A 146 -11.61 -12.45 12.74
CA ALA A 146 -11.45 -12.16 11.31
C ALA A 146 -12.06 -13.28 10.44
N ALA A 147 -11.88 -14.53 10.83
CA ALA A 147 -12.49 -15.68 10.14
C ALA A 147 -14.02 -15.67 10.23
N GLN A 148 -14.59 -15.16 11.33
CA GLN A 148 -16.05 -15.00 11.48
C GLN A 148 -16.60 -13.92 10.55
N PHE A 149 -15.90 -12.77 10.42
CA PHE A 149 -16.37 -11.66 9.58
C PHE A 149 -16.10 -11.86 8.09
N PHE A 150 -14.91 -12.36 7.75
CA PHE A 150 -14.42 -12.37 6.37
C PHE A 150 -14.28 -13.77 5.77
N GLY A 151 -14.48 -14.82 6.56
CA GLY A 151 -14.18 -16.19 6.16
C GLY A 151 -12.67 -16.41 5.95
N ARG A 152 -12.29 -17.65 5.62
CA ARG A 152 -10.87 -17.98 5.39
C ARG A 152 -10.27 -17.26 4.19
N ALA A 153 -11.07 -17.04 3.14
CA ALA A 153 -10.61 -16.33 1.95
C ALA A 153 -10.29 -14.87 2.27
N GLY A 154 -11.19 -14.15 2.97
CA GLY A 154 -10.96 -12.76 3.35
C GLY A 154 -9.80 -12.57 4.32
N VAL A 155 -9.56 -13.53 5.23
CA VAL A 155 -8.37 -13.52 6.07
C VAL A 155 -7.09 -13.63 5.23
N LEU A 156 -7.08 -14.54 4.24
CA LEU A 156 -5.94 -14.69 3.33
C LEU A 156 -5.73 -13.44 2.47
N ASP A 157 -6.81 -12.83 1.97
CA ASP A 157 -6.76 -11.57 1.21
C ASP A 157 -6.14 -10.45 2.07
N ALA A 158 -6.58 -10.31 3.32
CA ALA A 158 -6.06 -9.29 4.24
C ALA A 158 -4.57 -9.51 4.59
N LEU A 159 -4.17 -10.75 4.86
CA LEU A 159 -2.77 -11.09 5.12
C LEU A 159 -1.90 -10.90 3.88
N ALA A 160 -2.36 -11.33 2.71
CA ALA A 160 -1.66 -11.14 1.45
C ALA A 160 -1.52 -9.64 1.10
N LEU A 161 -2.58 -8.86 1.33
CA LEU A 161 -2.57 -7.40 1.15
C LEU A 161 -1.54 -6.74 2.08
N THR A 162 -1.52 -7.14 3.36
CA THR A 162 -0.56 -6.66 4.36
C THR A 162 0.89 -6.95 3.94
N GLY A 163 1.18 -8.17 3.50
CA GLY A 163 2.52 -8.56 3.04
C GLY A 163 2.91 -7.85 1.73
N TYR A 164 1.99 -7.76 0.78
CA TYR A 164 2.21 -7.07 -0.49
C TYR A 164 2.58 -5.61 -0.28
N TYR A 165 1.79 -4.87 0.49
CA TYR A 165 2.06 -3.45 0.73
C TYR A 165 3.29 -3.22 1.63
N SER A 166 3.65 -4.17 2.50
CA SER A 166 4.94 -4.14 3.20
C SER A 166 6.12 -4.22 2.22
N MET A 167 6.04 -5.11 1.23
CA MET A 167 7.04 -5.19 0.15
C MET A 167 7.09 -3.88 -0.65
N ILE A 168 5.93 -3.34 -1.03
CA ILE A 168 5.83 -2.07 -1.78
C ILE A 168 6.43 -0.91 -0.97
N ALA A 169 6.11 -0.80 0.32
CA ALA A 169 6.68 0.22 1.21
C ALA A 169 8.20 0.13 1.29
N MET A 170 8.75 -1.08 1.44
CA MET A 170 10.20 -1.29 1.45
C MET A 170 10.86 -0.88 0.13
N ILE A 171 10.24 -1.20 -1.01
CA ILE A 171 10.72 -0.78 -2.33
C ILE A 171 10.71 0.75 -2.45
N LEU A 172 9.59 1.41 -2.13
CA LEU A 172 9.44 2.86 -2.19
C LEU A 172 10.44 3.58 -1.28
N ASN A 173 10.55 3.15 -0.02
CA ASN A 173 11.46 3.73 0.97
C ASN A 173 12.93 3.54 0.55
N SER A 174 13.28 2.36 0.02
CA SER A 174 14.64 2.05 -0.44
C SER A 174 14.99 2.78 -1.73
N SER A 175 14.06 2.91 -2.66
CA SER A 175 14.26 3.56 -3.97
C SER A 175 14.40 5.07 -3.87
N LYS A 176 13.94 5.68 -2.77
CA LYS A 176 13.90 7.14 -2.60
C LYS A 176 13.06 7.84 -3.69
N ILE A 177 11.99 7.17 -4.13
CA ILE A 177 11.03 7.80 -5.03
C ILE A 177 10.41 9.01 -4.32
N ALA A 178 10.54 10.18 -4.95
CA ALA A 178 10.04 11.43 -4.39
C ALA A 178 8.51 11.51 -4.49
N LEU A 179 7.91 12.22 -3.55
CA LEU A 179 6.53 12.71 -3.71
C LEU A 179 6.46 13.65 -4.92
N PRO A 180 5.28 13.81 -5.54
CA PRO A 180 5.08 14.84 -6.57
C PRO A 180 5.51 16.21 -6.06
N GLU A 181 6.04 17.03 -6.97
CA GLU A 181 6.49 18.38 -6.63
C GLU A 181 5.39 19.19 -5.94
N GLY A 182 5.75 19.94 -4.92
CA GLY A 182 4.82 20.75 -4.13
C GLY A 182 3.97 19.96 -3.12
N THR A 183 4.11 18.63 -3.05
CA THR A 183 3.36 17.82 -2.07
C THR A 183 4.00 17.94 -0.68
N PRO A 184 3.24 18.36 0.35
CA PRO A 184 3.74 18.34 1.72
C PRO A 184 3.97 16.90 2.18
N ILE A 185 4.91 16.70 3.12
CA ILE A 185 5.17 15.41 3.75
C ILE A 185 3.92 14.99 4.55
N PRO A 186 3.22 13.92 4.16
CA PRO A 186 1.94 13.57 4.77
C PRO A 186 2.07 12.97 6.17
N LEU A 187 3.11 12.18 6.41
CA LEU A 187 3.32 11.50 7.70
C LEU A 187 4.39 12.19 8.53
N GLN A 188 4.01 12.71 9.68
CA GLN A 188 4.97 13.19 10.66
C GLN A 188 5.67 12.02 11.38
N PRO A 189 6.92 12.20 11.87
CA PRO A 189 7.56 11.21 12.71
C PRO A 189 6.66 10.82 13.89
N LEU A 190 6.63 9.54 14.23
CA LEU A 190 5.96 9.11 15.48
C LEU A 190 6.78 9.61 16.67
N SER A 191 6.10 10.16 17.66
CA SER A 191 6.74 10.45 18.96
C SER A 191 7.20 9.14 19.57
N SER A 192 8.47 9.06 19.89
CA SER A 192 9.05 7.96 20.67
C SER A 192 8.45 7.90 22.07
#